data_89be82cd70d6853d5b8afb6cb42fe012
#
_entry.id   89be82cd70d6853d5b8afb6cb42fe012
#
_cell.length_a   1.000
_cell.length_b   1.000
_cell.length_c   1.000
_cell.angle_alpha   90.00
_cell.angle_beta   90.00
_cell.angle_gamma   90.00
#
_symmetry.space_group_name_H-M   'P 1'
#
loop_
_entity.id
_entity.type
_entity.pdbx_description
1 polymer ?
#
loop_
_entity_poly.entity_id
_entity_poly.type
_entity_poly.pdbx_seq_one_letter_code
_entity_poly.pdbx_strand_id
1 'polypeptide(L)'
;MIVLYGIRKTFGKQVVLDRVDFEVREGETVALLGPSGTGKSVLLKHISGLIRPVEGTVIVDDKEVGRLKRKELAELRSQIGYVFQNGALFDSMNVFENVRLGITDEDKYRDQAYCLERVGECLRLVNLGVETREKYPAELSGGMRKRVGIARAIAGSPKYLLYDEPTSGLDPVNADVIDSLVKRLDNELGVTSVMVTHDVRGAFRVADRLALLTGGKIVQQGTQEEFLASQNPQVKEFLERDFPDATFAA
;
A
#
# COMPACT_ATOMS: atom_id res chain seq x y z
N MET A 1 11.27 -0.25 -9.85
CA MET A 1 11.61 -1.42 -8.99
C MET A 1 11.87 -0.97 -7.56
N ILE A 2 11.48 -1.77 -6.55
CA ILE A 2 11.74 -1.52 -5.12
C ILE A 2 12.54 -2.70 -4.57
N VAL A 3 13.64 -2.43 -3.86
CA VAL A 3 14.48 -3.47 -3.26
C VAL A 3 14.92 -3.06 -1.87
N LEU A 4 14.76 -3.97 -0.92
CA LEU A 4 15.23 -3.84 0.45
C LEU A 4 16.24 -4.96 0.74
N TYR A 5 17.41 -4.59 1.23
CA TYR A 5 18.48 -5.53 1.57
C TYR A 5 18.83 -5.45 3.06
N GLY A 6 18.70 -6.57 3.77
CA GLY A 6 19.14 -6.74 5.14
C GLY A 6 18.54 -5.73 6.11
N ILE A 7 17.30 -5.29 5.89
CA ILE A 7 16.67 -4.25 6.69
C ILE A 7 16.51 -4.69 8.13
N ARG A 8 17.19 -3.98 9.03
CA ARG A 8 17.00 -4.11 10.46
C ARG A 8 16.42 -2.82 11.03
N LYS A 9 15.36 -2.96 11.85
CA LYS A 9 14.72 -1.85 12.55
C LYS A 9 14.41 -2.19 13.98
N THR A 10 14.81 -1.30 14.88
CA THR A 10 14.50 -1.39 16.32
C THR A 10 13.77 -0.15 16.78
N PHE A 11 12.90 -0.29 17.79
CA PHE A 11 12.32 0.80 18.56
C PHE A 11 12.64 0.53 20.03
N GLY A 12 13.53 1.33 20.58
CA GLY A 12 14.13 1.04 21.89
C GLY A 12 14.85 -0.30 21.88
N LYS A 13 14.44 -1.24 22.75
CA LYS A 13 15.01 -2.60 22.84
C LYS A 13 14.31 -3.61 21.92
N GLN A 14 13.17 -3.27 21.34
CA GLN A 14 12.38 -4.19 20.53
C GLN A 14 12.91 -4.20 19.08
N VAL A 15 13.30 -5.38 18.59
CA VAL A 15 13.59 -5.62 17.17
C VAL A 15 12.25 -5.83 16.47
N VAL A 16 11.94 -5.01 15.46
CA VAL A 16 10.70 -5.08 14.68
C VAL A 16 10.94 -5.71 13.31
N LEU A 17 12.06 -5.36 12.65
CA LEU A 17 12.53 -6.02 11.44
C LEU A 17 13.95 -6.51 11.69
N ASP A 18 14.26 -7.73 11.29
CA ASP A 18 15.55 -8.40 11.49
C ASP A 18 16.08 -8.99 10.20
N ARG A 19 16.93 -8.25 9.49
CA ARG A 19 17.57 -8.61 8.22
C ARG A 19 16.56 -9.01 7.14
N VAL A 20 15.57 -8.13 6.92
CA VAL A 20 14.53 -8.34 5.92
C VAL A 20 15.07 -8.01 4.53
N ASP A 21 14.99 -9.00 3.62
CA ASP A 21 15.14 -8.83 2.19
C ASP A 21 13.76 -8.85 1.53
N PHE A 22 13.48 -7.89 0.64
CA PHE A 22 12.19 -7.77 -0.02
C PHE A 22 12.35 -7.09 -1.38
N GLU A 23 11.71 -7.64 -2.40
CA GLU A 23 11.79 -7.13 -3.77
C GLU A 23 10.42 -7.01 -4.40
N VAL A 24 10.20 -5.90 -5.13
CA VAL A 24 9.02 -5.68 -5.98
C VAL A 24 9.49 -5.21 -7.35
N ARG A 25 9.11 -5.95 -8.38
CA ARG A 25 9.45 -5.66 -9.77
C ARG A 25 8.58 -4.53 -10.29
N GLU A 26 8.98 -3.93 -11.40
CA GLU A 26 8.21 -2.87 -12.04
C GLU A 26 6.90 -3.44 -12.61
N GLY A 27 5.79 -2.73 -12.36
CA GLY A 27 4.44 -3.13 -12.77
C GLY A 27 3.83 -4.29 -11.97
N GLU A 28 4.52 -4.75 -10.90
CA GLU A 28 4.08 -5.86 -10.05
C GLU A 28 3.34 -5.36 -8.82
N THR A 29 2.30 -6.07 -8.41
CA THR A 29 1.66 -5.91 -7.11
C THR A 29 2.08 -7.02 -6.16
N VAL A 30 2.77 -6.68 -5.07
CA VAL A 30 3.18 -7.63 -4.02
C VAL A 30 2.38 -7.37 -2.75
N ALA A 31 1.72 -8.42 -2.24
CA ALA A 31 1.09 -8.36 -0.92
C ALA A 31 2.04 -8.88 0.17
N LEU A 32 2.30 -8.03 1.16
CA LEU A 32 3.04 -8.39 2.37
C LEU A 32 2.05 -8.81 3.45
N LEU A 33 1.99 -10.10 3.67
CA LEU A 33 1.14 -10.76 4.66
C LEU A 33 1.83 -10.88 6.02
N GLY A 34 1.05 -11.08 7.06
CA GLY A 34 1.54 -11.39 8.39
C GLY A 34 0.60 -10.92 9.50
N PRO A 35 0.76 -11.45 10.72
CA PRO A 35 -0.02 -11.05 11.88
C PRO A 35 0.08 -9.55 12.19
N SER A 36 -0.89 -9.01 12.94
CA SER A 36 -0.83 -7.62 13.38
C SER A 36 0.41 -7.36 14.26
N GLY A 37 1.04 -6.19 14.09
CA GLY A 37 2.22 -5.82 14.88
C GLY A 37 3.55 -6.42 14.43
N THR A 38 3.61 -7.19 13.35
CA THR A 38 4.86 -7.82 12.85
C THR A 38 5.81 -6.87 12.12
N GLY A 39 5.41 -5.60 11.89
CA GLY A 39 6.27 -4.62 11.23
C GLY A 39 5.93 -4.32 9.77
N LYS A 40 4.80 -4.81 9.23
CA LYS A 40 4.38 -4.57 7.84
C LYS A 40 4.35 -3.08 7.46
N SER A 41 3.61 -2.27 8.23
CA SER A 41 3.55 -0.81 8.00
C SER A 41 4.91 -0.12 8.23
N VAL A 42 5.77 -0.70 9.09
CA VAL A 42 7.15 -0.22 9.27
C VAL A 42 7.95 -0.42 7.99
N LEU A 43 7.77 -1.54 7.29
CA LEU A 43 8.43 -1.80 6.00
C LEU A 43 7.98 -0.77 4.94
N LEU A 44 6.68 -0.47 4.80
CA LEU A 44 6.19 0.58 3.90
C LEU A 44 6.81 1.95 4.19
N LYS A 45 6.97 2.28 5.48
CA LYS A 45 7.58 3.55 5.89
C LYS A 45 9.06 3.64 5.52
N HIS A 46 9.77 2.53 5.39
CA HIS A 46 11.13 2.50 4.86
C HIS A 46 11.15 2.79 3.36
N ILE A 47 10.24 2.19 2.57
CA ILE A 47 10.12 2.43 1.12
C ILE A 47 9.87 3.91 0.83
N SER A 48 8.96 4.54 1.56
CA SER A 48 8.64 5.97 1.41
C SER A 48 9.67 6.92 2.05
N GLY A 49 10.71 6.37 2.69
CA GLY A 49 11.74 7.16 3.39
C GLY A 49 11.22 7.94 4.59
N LEU A 50 10.03 7.59 5.12
CA LEU A 50 9.48 8.20 6.34
C LEU A 50 10.30 7.82 7.58
N ILE A 51 10.89 6.63 7.57
CA ILE A 51 11.82 6.17 8.60
C ILE A 51 13.08 5.59 7.95
N ARG A 52 14.19 5.60 8.68
CA ARG A 52 15.45 4.99 8.24
C ARG A 52 15.66 3.66 8.97
N PRO A 53 16.22 2.64 8.31
CA PRO A 53 16.65 1.42 8.96
C PRO A 53 17.85 1.70 9.89
N VAL A 54 18.08 0.80 10.85
CA VAL A 54 19.31 0.81 11.67
C VAL A 54 20.45 0.18 10.89
N GLU A 55 20.15 -0.88 10.14
CA GLU A 55 21.07 -1.56 9.24
C GLU A 55 20.31 -1.91 7.95
N GLY A 56 21.06 -2.10 6.86
CA GLY A 56 20.50 -2.46 5.56
C GLY A 56 20.21 -1.24 4.67
N THR A 57 19.75 -1.51 3.46
CA THR A 57 19.60 -0.51 2.40
C THR A 57 18.24 -0.64 1.72
N VAL A 58 17.58 0.49 1.48
CA VAL A 58 16.36 0.60 0.67
C VAL A 58 16.70 1.27 -0.65
N ILE A 59 16.37 0.63 -1.76
CA ILE A 59 16.59 1.14 -3.11
C ILE A 59 15.24 1.27 -3.81
N VAL A 60 14.96 2.43 -4.39
CA VAL A 60 13.80 2.70 -5.23
C VAL A 60 14.30 3.39 -6.50
N ASP A 61 14.03 2.82 -7.68
CA ASP A 61 14.55 3.31 -8.97
C ASP A 61 16.04 3.60 -8.95
N ASP A 62 16.84 2.60 -8.53
CA ASP A 62 18.29 2.64 -8.43
C ASP A 62 18.84 3.71 -7.46
N LYS A 63 17.96 4.39 -6.70
CA LYS A 63 18.34 5.39 -5.71
C LYS A 63 18.26 4.81 -4.30
N GLU A 64 19.37 4.90 -3.56
CA GLU A 64 19.39 4.52 -2.14
C GLU A 64 18.66 5.59 -1.30
N VAL A 65 17.47 5.23 -0.81
CA VAL A 65 16.54 6.15 -0.09
C VAL A 65 17.20 6.79 1.13
N GLY A 66 18.04 6.02 1.85
CA GLY A 66 18.74 6.49 3.05
C GLY A 66 19.77 7.61 2.79
N ARG A 67 20.26 7.74 1.53
CA ARG A 67 21.26 8.73 1.13
C ARG A 67 20.66 9.95 0.45
N LEU A 68 19.38 9.92 0.10
CA LEU A 68 18.72 11.04 -0.57
C LEU A 68 18.72 12.30 0.30
N LYS A 69 19.05 13.44 -0.33
CA LYS A 69 18.89 14.76 0.26
C LYS A 69 17.41 15.16 0.27
N ARG A 70 17.08 16.22 1.01
CA ARG A 70 15.70 16.68 1.20
C ARG A 70 14.92 16.86 -0.12
N LYS A 71 15.54 17.44 -1.13
CA LYS A 71 14.91 17.68 -2.44
C LYS A 71 14.66 16.36 -3.19
N GLU A 72 15.69 15.50 -3.27
CA GLU A 72 15.59 14.19 -3.92
C GLU A 72 14.57 13.28 -3.23
N LEU A 73 14.50 13.33 -1.89
CA LEU A 73 13.50 12.59 -1.11
C LEU A 73 12.08 13.13 -1.35
N ALA A 74 11.91 14.45 -1.53
CA ALA A 74 10.62 15.03 -1.92
C ALA A 74 10.22 14.58 -3.33
N GLU A 75 11.15 14.57 -4.28
CA GLU A 75 10.93 14.04 -5.64
C GLU A 75 10.58 12.55 -5.64
N LEU A 76 11.23 11.73 -4.81
CA LEU A 76 10.85 10.33 -4.64
C LEU A 76 9.41 10.21 -4.10
N ARG A 77 9.08 10.95 -3.05
CA ARG A 77 7.75 10.91 -2.42
C ARG A 77 6.64 11.39 -3.34
N SER A 78 6.92 12.31 -4.25
CA SER A 78 5.92 12.74 -5.25
C SER A 78 5.54 11.63 -6.24
N GLN A 79 6.38 10.60 -6.37
CA GLN A 79 6.11 9.41 -7.18
C GLN A 79 5.42 8.29 -6.40
N ILE A 80 5.18 8.47 -5.10
CA ILE A 80 4.60 7.46 -4.23
C ILE A 80 3.22 7.92 -3.74
N GLY A 81 2.17 7.23 -4.14
CA GLY A 81 0.85 7.33 -3.51
C GLY A 81 0.79 6.43 -2.28
N TYR A 82 0.42 6.99 -1.13
CA TYR A 82 0.29 6.23 0.12
C TYR A 82 -1.16 6.18 0.58
N VAL A 83 -1.72 4.98 0.65
CA VAL A 83 -3.08 4.70 1.14
C VAL A 83 -2.98 4.24 2.59
N PHE A 84 -3.43 5.09 3.52
CA PHE A 84 -3.37 4.82 4.95
C PHE A 84 -4.55 3.96 5.42
N GLN A 85 -4.35 3.18 6.46
CA GLN A 85 -5.31 2.24 7.04
C GLN A 85 -6.72 2.84 7.26
N ASN A 86 -6.83 4.08 7.73
CA ASN A 86 -8.11 4.76 7.98
C ASN A 86 -8.42 5.86 6.94
N GLY A 87 -7.78 5.81 5.74
CA GLY A 87 -7.88 6.85 4.74
C GLY A 87 -7.11 8.13 5.10
N ALA A 88 -6.90 8.41 6.39
CA ALA A 88 -6.20 9.58 6.94
C ALA A 88 -6.65 10.91 6.29
N LEU A 89 -7.95 11.09 6.15
CA LEU A 89 -8.53 12.33 5.62
C LEU A 89 -8.45 13.43 6.69
N PHE A 90 -8.27 14.66 6.24
CA PHE A 90 -8.35 15.83 7.10
C PHE A 90 -9.82 16.19 7.31
N ASP A 91 -10.30 16.11 8.54
CA ASP A 91 -11.71 16.34 8.90
C ASP A 91 -12.17 17.78 8.62
N SER A 92 -11.25 18.76 8.66
CA SER A 92 -11.50 20.17 8.37
C SER A 92 -11.58 20.48 6.87
N MET A 93 -11.30 19.53 6.01
CA MET A 93 -11.27 19.65 4.55
C MET A 93 -12.38 18.79 3.93
N ASN A 94 -13.05 19.32 2.89
CA ASN A 94 -13.95 18.50 2.11
C ASN A 94 -13.20 17.47 1.25
N VAL A 95 -13.93 16.62 0.52
CA VAL A 95 -13.35 15.57 -0.32
C VAL A 95 -12.49 16.17 -1.45
N PHE A 96 -12.93 17.27 -2.07
CA PHE A 96 -12.15 17.95 -3.10
C PHE A 96 -10.78 18.38 -2.57
N GLU A 97 -10.75 19.06 -1.44
CA GLU A 97 -9.53 19.53 -0.81
C GLU A 97 -8.61 18.36 -0.40
N ASN A 98 -9.19 17.30 0.20
CA ASN A 98 -8.44 16.10 0.56
C ASN A 98 -7.78 15.44 -0.65
N VAL A 99 -8.51 15.25 -1.76
CA VAL A 99 -7.96 14.61 -2.97
C VAL A 99 -6.94 15.49 -3.64
N ARG A 100 -7.19 16.80 -3.71
CA ARG A 100 -6.26 17.80 -4.27
C ARG A 100 -4.88 17.76 -3.63
N LEU A 101 -4.77 17.45 -2.31
CA LEU A 101 -3.48 17.30 -1.62
C LEU A 101 -2.57 16.23 -2.23
N GLY A 102 -3.13 15.29 -2.99
CA GLY A 102 -2.35 14.28 -3.71
C GLY A 102 -1.67 14.80 -4.98
N ILE A 103 -2.03 16.00 -5.47
CA ILE A 103 -1.41 16.64 -6.62
C ILE A 103 -0.10 17.27 -6.17
N THR A 104 1.03 16.66 -6.48
CA THR A 104 2.37 17.02 -5.98
C THR A 104 3.09 18.04 -6.85
N ASP A 105 2.63 18.25 -8.08
CA ASP A 105 3.13 19.28 -9.01
C ASP A 105 2.57 20.65 -8.61
N GLU A 106 3.45 21.61 -8.30
CA GLU A 106 3.06 22.92 -7.76
C GLU A 106 2.25 23.75 -8.74
N ASP A 107 2.60 23.72 -10.04
CA ASP A 107 1.88 24.49 -11.07
C ASP A 107 0.50 23.92 -11.31
N LYS A 108 0.39 22.61 -11.40
CA LYS A 108 -0.90 21.90 -11.48
C LYS A 108 -1.76 22.10 -10.23
N TYR A 109 -1.14 22.08 -9.05
CA TYR A 109 -1.85 22.33 -7.79
C TYR A 109 -2.43 23.75 -7.71
N ARG A 110 -1.77 24.74 -8.32
CA ARG A 110 -2.26 26.14 -8.38
C ARG A 110 -3.33 26.35 -9.45
N ASP A 111 -3.39 25.50 -10.46
CA ASP A 111 -4.41 25.55 -11.50
C ASP A 111 -5.73 24.94 -10.99
N GLN A 112 -6.71 25.83 -10.71
CA GLN A 112 -8.01 25.43 -10.20
C GLN A 112 -8.82 24.60 -11.20
N ALA A 113 -8.71 24.89 -12.50
CA ALA A 113 -9.41 24.14 -13.55
C ALA A 113 -8.86 22.72 -13.64
N TYR A 114 -7.54 22.57 -13.67
CA TYR A 114 -6.87 21.28 -13.62
C TYR A 114 -7.26 20.50 -12.36
N CYS A 115 -7.25 21.11 -11.18
CA CYS A 115 -7.61 20.45 -9.94
C CYS A 115 -9.06 19.93 -9.95
N LEU A 116 -10.01 20.71 -10.48
CA LEU A 116 -11.42 20.32 -10.59
C LEU A 116 -11.60 19.10 -11.49
N GLU A 117 -10.94 19.10 -12.64
CA GLU A 117 -10.97 17.99 -13.60
C GLU A 117 -10.32 16.73 -13.00
N ARG A 118 -9.08 16.87 -12.47
CA ARG A 118 -8.30 15.75 -11.93
C ARG A 118 -8.96 15.11 -10.73
N VAL A 119 -9.48 15.90 -9.79
CA VAL A 119 -10.23 15.36 -8.64
C VAL A 119 -11.48 14.63 -9.11
N GLY A 120 -12.23 15.19 -10.07
CA GLY A 120 -13.40 14.52 -10.66
C GLY A 120 -13.05 13.19 -11.32
N GLU A 121 -11.92 13.11 -12.04
CA GLU A 121 -11.39 11.88 -12.63
C GLU A 121 -11.04 10.85 -11.54
N CYS A 122 -10.28 11.25 -10.50
CA CYS A 122 -9.90 10.36 -9.41
C CYS A 122 -11.12 9.81 -8.66
N LEU A 123 -12.15 10.62 -8.43
CA LEU A 123 -13.39 10.16 -7.81
C LEU A 123 -14.10 9.11 -8.66
N ARG A 124 -14.18 9.32 -9.98
CA ARG A 124 -14.76 8.31 -10.89
C ARG A 124 -13.95 7.00 -10.89
N LEU A 125 -12.61 7.09 -10.90
CA LEU A 125 -11.73 5.92 -10.82
C LEU A 125 -11.98 5.09 -9.55
N VAL A 126 -12.36 5.71 -8.45
CA VAL A 126 -12.69 5.00 -7.20
C VAL A 126 -14.19 4.72 -7.02
N ASN A 127 -15.00 4.79 -8.09
CA ASN A 127 -16.44 4.56 -8.07
C ASN A 127 -17.19 5.50 -7.10
N LEU A 128 -16.82 6.78 -7.08
CA LEU A 128 -17.55 7.83 -6.38
C LEU A 128 -18.07 8.86 -7.38
N GLY A 129 -19.30 9.32 -7.17
CA GLY A 129 -19.87 10.41 -7.97
C GLY A 129 -19.14 11.73 -7.69
N VAL A 130 -19.11 12.60 -8.70
CA VAL A 130 -18.40 13.90 -8.66
C VAL A 130 -18.99 14.82 -7.58
N GLU A 131 -20.28 14.68 -7.28
CA GLU A 131 -21.00 15.39 -6.23
C GLU A 131 -20.43 15.11 -4.83
N THR A 132 -19.72 13.97 -4.66
CA THR A 132 -19.07 13.61 -3.40
C THR A 132 -17.98 14.61 -3.01
N ARG A 133 -17.45 15.39 -3.94
CA ARG A 133 -16.34 16.34 -3.71
C ARG A 133 -16.66 17.42 -2.66
N GLU A 134 -17.94 17.76 -2.51
CA GLU A 134 -18.39 18.81 -1.57
C GLU A 134 -18.59 18.28 -0.15
N LYS A 135 -18.63 16.96 0.05
CA LYS A 135 -18.85 16.33 1.35
C LYS A 135 -17.61 16.41 2.24
N TYR A 136 -17.83 16.43 3.54
CA TYR A 136 -16.80 16.31 4.55
C TYR A 136 -16.63 14.84 4.98
N PRO A 137 -15.46 14.44 5.53
CA PRO A 137 -15.21 13.07 5.97
C PRO A 137 -16.26 12.52 6.93
N ALA A 138 -16.86 13.36 7.79
CA ALA A 138 -17.93 12.97 8.71
C ALA A 138 -19.22 12.50 8.01
N GLU A 139 -19.46 12.93 6.77
CA GLU A 139 -20.64 12.57 5.96
C GLU A 139 -20.43 11.31 5.11
N LEU A 140 -19.23 10.70 5.19
CA LEU A 140 -18.87 9.56 4.39
C LEU A 140 -18.99 8.25 5.18
N SER A 141 -19.43 7.18 4.53
CA SER A 141 -19.31 5.81 5.08
C SER A 141 -17.84 5.40 5.19
N GLY A 142 -17.54 4.34 5.97
CA GLY A 142 -16.19 3.80 6.10
C GLY A 142 -15.56 3.44 4.73
N GLY A 143 -16.31 2.75 3.89
CA GLY A 143 -15.85 2.40 2.54
C GLY A 143 -15.67 3.63 1.63
N MET A 144 -16.51 4.65 1.75
CA MET A 144 -16.31 5.91 1.01
C MET A 144 -15.04 6.63 1.48
N ARG A 145 -14.78 6.72 2.78
CA ARG A 145 -13.52 7.31 3.30
C ARG A 145 -12.28 6.61 2.75
N LYS A 146 -12.29 5.27 2.70
CA LYS A 146 -11.20 4.48 2.09
C LYS A 146 -11.01 4.84 0.62
N ARG A 147 -12.09 4.88 -0.16
CA ARG A 147 -12.06 5.24 -1.59
C ARG A 147 -11.56 6.66 -1.83
N VAL A 148 -11.94 7.62 -1.00
CA VAL A 148 -11.39 8.99 -1.06
C VAL A 148 -9.89 9.00 -0.73
N GLY A 149 -9.43 8.20 0.25
CA GLY A 149 -8.01 8.02 0.55
C GLY A 149 -7.22 7.45 -0.64
N ILE A 150 -7.80 6.49 -1.37
CA ILE A 150 -7.22 5.97 -2.62
C ILE A 150 -7.22 7.05 -3.71
N ALA A 151 -8.33 7.78 -3.89
CA ALA A 151 -8.42 8.90 -4.87
C ALA A 151 -7.32 9.94 -4.62
N ARG A 152 -7.07 10.31 -3.37
CA ARG A 152 -5.95 11.19 -2.99
C ARG A 152 -4.60 10.59 -3.38
N ALA A 153 -4.38 9.31 -3.12
CA ALA A 153 -3.11 8.65 -3.40
C ALA A 153 -2.78 8.63 -4.91
N ILE A 154 -3.80 8.52 -5.78
CA ILE A 154 -3.61 8.48 -7.24
C ILE A 154 -3.65 9.86 -7.91
N ALA A 155 -4.03 10.93 -7.20
CA ALA A 155 -4.22 12.26 -7.78
C ALA A 155 -2.95 12.85 -8.40
N GLY A 156 -1.78 12.53 -7.84
CA GLY A 156 -0.47 12.94 -8.34
C GLY A 156 0.07 12.09 -9.50
N SER A 157 -0.69 11.12 -10.00
CA SER A 157 -0.23 10.14 -11.00
C SER A 157 1.07 9.44 -10.57
N PRO A 158 1.05 8.74 -9.42
CA PRO A 158 2.25 8.12 -8.86
C PRO A 158 2.74 6.95 -9.70
N LYS A 159 4.04 6.64 -9.62
CA LYS A 159 4.64 5.41 -10.15
C LYS A 159 4.46 4.22 -9.19
N TYR A 160 4.37 4.50 -7.90
CA TYR A 160 4.27 3.51 -6.83
C TYR A 160 3.02 3.74 -5.99
N LEU A 161 2.31 2.67 -5.63
CA LEU A 161 1.22 2.70 -4.66
C LEU A 161 1.54 1.82 -3.45
N LEU A 162 1.49 2.43 -2.27
CA LEU A 162 1.70 1.73 -1.01
C LEU A 162 0.38 1.69 -0.24
N TYR A 163 -0.19 0.50 -0.07
CA TYR A 163 -1.45 0.28 0.62
C TYR A 163 -1.20 -0.26 2.03
N ASP A 164 -1.58 0.48 3.04
CA ASP A 164 -1.45 0.09 4.45
C ASP A 164 -2.81 -0.35 5.00
N GLU A 165 -3.08 -1.67 4.99
CA GLU A 165 -4.32 -2.31 5.45
C GLU A 165 -5.59 -1.68 4.81
N PRO A 166 -5.73 -1.66 3.46
CA PRO A 166 -6.77 -0.87 2.79
C PRO A 166 -8.19 -1.33 3.12
N THR A 167 -8.39 -2.60 3.45
CA THR A 167 -9.70 -3.21 3.76
C THR A 167 -10.01 -3.30 5.25
N SER A 168 -9.04 -2.94 6.11
CA SER A 168 -9.20 -3.04 7.58
C SER A 168 -10.43 -2.28 8.09
N GLY A 169 -11.22 -2.93 8.94
CA GLY A 169 -12.42 -2.34 9.56
C GLY A 169 -13.64 -2.25 8.64
N LEU A 170 -13.60 -2.87 7.47
CA LEU A 170 -14.75 -3.04 6.58
C LEU A 170 -15.38 -4.42 6.79
N ASP A 171 -16.68 -4.52 6.51
CA ASP A 171 -17.33 -5.81 6.34
C ASP A 171 -16.84 -6.52 5.07
N PRO A 172 -17.03 -7.85 4.94
CA PRO A 172 -16.49 -8.62 3.82
C PRO A 172 -16.91 -8.11 2.43
N VAL A 173 -18.17 -7.65 2.29
CA VAL A 173 -18.68 -7.16 1.00
C VAL A 173 -17.97 -5.87 0.59
N ASN A 174 -17.81 -4.92 1.51
CA ASN A 174 -17.09 -3.69 1.24
C ASN A 174 -15.57 -3.92 1.08
N ALA A 175 -15.00 -4.90 1.76
CA ALA A 175 -13.61 -5.30 1.56
C ALA A 175 -13.37 -5.81 0.13
N ASP A 176 -14.24 -6.70 -0.37
CA ASP A 176 -14.20 -7.22 -1.75
C ASP A 176 -14.29 -6.11 -2.81
N VAL A 177 -15.08 -5.08 -2.54
CA VAL A 177 -15.17 -3.89 -3.42
C VAL A 177 -13.86 -3.12 -3.46
N ILE A 178 -13.19 -2.95 -2.31
CA ILE A 178 -11.88 -2.26 -2.25
C ILE A 178 -10.79 -3.11 -2.93
N ASP A 179 -10.74 -4.42 -2.69
CA ASP A 179 -9.76 -5.31 -3.33
C ASP A 179 -9.91 -5.28 -4.87
N SER A 180 -11.15 -5.40 -5.36
CA SER A 180 -11.44 -5.30 -6.80
C SER A 180 -11.04 -3.94 -7.37
N LEU A 181 -11.25 -2.87 -6.61
CA LEU A 181 -10.83 -1.53 -6.98
C LEU A 181 -9.31 -1.42 -7.07
N VAL A 182 -8.58 -1.90 -6.07
CA VAL A 182 -7.10 -1.90 -6.05
C VAL A 182 -6.56 -2.66 -7.26
N LYS A 183 -7.01 -3.90 -7.50
CA LYS A 183 -6.58 -4.72 -8.65
C LYS A 183 -6.82 -4.01 -9.98
N ARG A 184 -8.00 -3.39 -10.14
CA ARG A 184 -8.33 -2.64 -11.35
C ARG A 184 -7.42 -1.42 -11.53
N LEU A 185 -7.22 -0.61 -10.48
CA LEU A 185 -6.40 0.60 -10.55
C LEU A 185 -4.94 0.27 -10.85
N ASP A 186 -4.38 -0.77 -10.23
CA ASP A 186 -3.01 -1.18 -10.47
C ASP A 186 -2.81 -1.57 -11.94
N ASN A 187 -3.77 -2.30 -12.53
CA ASN A 187 -3.74 -2.67 -13.95
C ASN A 187 -3.95 -1.46 -14.88
N GLU A 188 -4.95 -0.60 -14.61
CA GLU A 188 -5.27 0.55 -15.46
C GLU A 188 -4.17 1.62 -15.43
N LEU A 189 -3.54 1.84 -14.29
CA LEU A 189 -2.50 2.85 -14.12
C LEU A 189 -1.09 2.31 -14.42
N GLY A 190 -0.91 0.99 -14.51
CA GLY A 190 0.40 0.35 -14.73
C GLY A 190 1.41 0.65 -13.61
N VAL A 191 0.94 0.79 -12.39
CA VAL A 191 1.76 1.14 -11.23
C VAL A 191 2.44 -0.09 -10.61
N THR A 192 3.48 0.15 -9.84
CA THR A 192 4.11 -0.87 -8.99
C THR A 192 3.56 -0.73 -7.57
N SER A 193 3.01 -1.80 -7.01
CA SER A 193 2.28 -1.71 -5.75
C SER A 193 2.81 -2.62 -4.65
N VAL A 194 2.77 -2.12 -3.42
CA VAL A 194 2.97 -2.93 -2.21
C VAL A 194 1.74 -2.77 -1.33
N MET A 195 1.05 -3.88 -1.07
CA MET A 195 -0.09 -3.93 -0.17
C MET A 195 0.28 -4.68 1.10
N VAL A 196 0.18 -4.06 2.26
CA VAL A 196 0.29 -4.78 3.52
C VAL A 196 -1.10 -5.09 4.05
N THR A 197 -1.30 -6.34 4.43
CA THR A 197 -2.60 -6.81 4.96
C THR A 197 -2.43 -8.05 5.83
N HIS A 198 -3.42 -8.33 6.64
CA HIS A 198 -3.61 -9.62 7.31
C HIS A 198 -4.73 -10.45 6.66
N ASP A 199 -5.44 -9.89 5.68
CA ASP A 199 -6.47 -10.58 4.89
C ASP A 199 -5.80 -11.38 3.76
N VAL A 200 -5.75 -12.70 3.95
CA VAL A 200 -5.14 -13.62 2.99
C VAL A 200 -5.97 -13.69 1.71
N ARG A 201 -7.30 -13.76 1.82
CA ARG A 201 -8.19 -13.87 0.65
C ARG A 201 -8.12 -12.63 -0.23
N GLY A 202 -8.11 -11.44 0.38
CA GLY A 202 -7.92 -10.19 -0.33
C GLY A 202 -6.56 -10.13 -1.04
N ALA A 203 -5.48 -10.54 -0.35
CA ALA A 203 -4.15 -10.60 -0.94
C ALA A 203 -4.08 -11.51 -2.17
N PHE A 204 -4.68 -12.70 -2.10
CA PHE A 204 -4.73 -13.63 -3.24
C PHE A 204 -5.54 -13.10 -4.43
N ARG A 205 -6.54 -12.23 -4.20
CA ARG A 205 -7.29 -11.59 -5.30
C ARG A 205 -6.50 -10.49 -6.00
N VAL A 206 -5.70 -9.74 -5.25
CA VAL A 206 -5.07 -8.51 -5.73
C VAL A 206 -3.66 -8.75 -6.26
N ALA A 207 -2.82 -9.47 -5.49
CA ALA A 207 -1.39 -9.50 -5.71
C ALA A 207 -0.94 -10.53 -6.77
N ASP A 208 0.11 -10.20 -7.49
CA ASP A 208 0.82 -11.10 -8.40
C ASP A 208 1.77 -12.01 -7.62
N ARG A 209 2.39 -11.50 -6.56
CA ARG A 209 3.24 -12.24 -5.63
C ARG A 209 2.91 -11.90 -4.19
N LEU A 210 3.24 -12.83 -3.31
CA LEU A 210 3.03 -12.74 -1.87
C LEU A 210 4.36 -12.77 -1.13
N ALA A 211 4.41 -12.13 0.02
CA ALA A 211 5.48 -12.26 0.99
C ALA A 211 4.90 -12.42 2.39
N LEU A 212 5.41 -13.34 3.22
CA LEU A 212 4.96 -13.52 4.59
C LEU A 212 6.01 -12.98 5.56
N LEU A 213 5.64 -11.95 6.32
CA LEU A 213 6.45 -11.36 7.39
C LEU A 213 5.98 -11.89 8.75
N THR A 214 6.84 -12.65 9.41
CA THR A 214 6.59 -13.14 10.76
C THR A 214 7.88 -13.12 11.59
N GLY A 215 7.78 -12.85 12.89
CA GLY A 215 8.95 -12.74 13.76
C GLY A 215 10.01 -11.71 13.29
N GLY A 216 9.58 -10.68 12.58
CA GLY A 216 10.46 -9.64 12.03
C GLY A 216 11.24 -10.07 10.77
N LYS A 217 10.92 -11.21 10.16
CA LYS A 217 11.60 -11.77 8.97
C LYS A 217 10.60 -12.11 7.89
N ILE A 218 11.00 -11.98 6.62
CA ILE A 218 10.26 -12.58 5.50
C ILE A 218 10.68 -14.05 5.45
N VAL A 219 9.70 -14.93 5.69
CA VAL A 219 9.92 -16.37 5.72
C VAL A 219 9.71 -17.03 4.36
N GLN A 220 8.95 -16.37 3.49
CA GLN A 220 8.77 -16.75 2.09
C GLN A 220 8.32 -15.53 1.28
N GLN A 221 8.78 -15.46 0.04
CA GLN A 221 8.25 -14.56 -1.00
C GLN A 221 8.18 -15.35 -2.31
N GLY A 222 7.06 -15.27 -3.04
CA GLY A 222 6.87 -16.02 -4.28
C GLY A 222 5.49 -15.80 -4.88
N THR A 223 5.16 -16.57 -5.93
CA THR A 223 3.84 -16.58 -6.56
C THR A 223 2.78 -17.18 -5.64
N GLN A 224 1.51 -17.04 -6.01
CA GLN A 224 0.41 -17.66 -5.27
C GLN A 224 0.55 -19.19 -5.25
N GLU A 225 0.96 -19.80 -6.38
CA GLU A 225 1.18 -21.24 -6.50
C GLU A 225 2.31 -21.70 -5.58
N GLU A 226 3.43 -20.94 -5.51
CA GLU A 226 4.55 -21.24 -4.62
C GLU A 226 4.16 -21.15 -3.15
N PHE A 227 3.23 -20.23 -2.81
CA PHE A 227 2.68 -20.13 -1.45
C PHE A 227 1.80 -21.33 -1.10
N LEU A 228 0.89 -21.72 -2.00
CA LEU A 228 -0.01 -22.87 -1.79
C LEU A 228 0.77 -24.20 -1.73
N ALA A 229 1.86 -24.33 -2.49
CA ALA A 229 2.74 -25.49 -2.49
C ALA A 229 3.83 -25.46 -1.38
N SER A 230 3.80 -24.43 -0.51
CA SER A 230 4.85 -24.23 0.49
C SER A 230 4.92 -25.37 1.50
N GLN A 231 6.16 -25.84 1.76
CA GLN A 231 6.47 -26.78 2.83
C GLN A 231 6.89 -26.07 4.13
N ASN A 232 6.97 -24.73 4.13
CA ASN A 232 7.32 -23.96 5.32
C ASN A 232 6.17 -24.03 6.34
N PRO A 233 6.39 -24.54 7.57
CA PRO A 233 5.33 -24.69 8.57
C PRO A 233 4.65 -23.36 8.92
N GLN A 234 5.38 -22.25 8.94
CA GLN A 234 4.84 -20.93 9.27
C GLN A 234 3.90 -20.40 8.15
N VAL A 235 4.18 -20.74 6.89
CA VAL A 235 3.31 -20.40 5.76
C VAL A 235 2.04 -21.24 5.82
N LYS A 236 2.17 -22.56 6.04
CA LYS A 236 1.01 -23.46 6.18
C LYS A 236 0.09 -23.01 7.31
N GLU A 237 0.62 -22.82 8.52
CA GLU A 237 -0.16 -22.36 9.68
C GLU A 237 -0.88 -21.02 9.40
N PHE A 238 -0.22 -20.11 8.66
CA PHE A 238 -0.81 -18.82 8.34
C PHE A 238 -1.96 -18.94 7.33
N LEU A 239 -1.81 -19.80 6.31
CA LEU A 239 -2.82 -20.02 5.28
C LEU A 239 -4.00 -20.86 5.74
N GLU A 240 -3.79 -21.87 6.60
CA GLU A 240 -4.84 -22.77 7.13
C GLU A 240 -6.00 -22.03 7.80
N ARG A 241 -5.75 -20.85 8.35
CA ARG A 241 -6.79 -20.01 8.98
C ARG A 241 -7.87 -19.55 7.98
N ASP A 242 -7.48 -19.28 6.74
CA ASP A 242 -8.34 -18.72 5.70
C ASP A 242 -8.69 -19.74 4.60
N PHE A 243 -7.91 -20.81 4.49
CA PHE A 243 -8.06 -21.90 3.52
C PHE A 243 -7.97 -23.26 4.22
N PRO A 244 -8.93 -23.61 5.09
CA PRO A 244 -8.89 -24.87 5.86
C PRO A 244 -8.95 -26.12 4.95
N ASP A 245 -9.54 -26.00 3.75
CA ASP A 245 -9.67 -27.09 2.77
C ASP A 245 -8.60 -27.07 1.68
N ALA A 246 -7.63 -26.16 1.72
CA ALA A 246 -6.52 -26.16 0.79
C ALA A 246 -5.67 -27.41 1.09
N THR A 247 -5.75 -28.41 0.21
CA THR A 247 -4.82 -29.55 0.20
C THR A 247 -3.43 -28.98 -0.13
N PHE A 248 -2.71 -28.58 0.90
CA PHE A 248 -1.27 -28.30 0.75
C PHE A 248 -0.65 -29.62 0.30
N ALA A 249 -0.16 -29.66 -0.95
CA ALA A 249 0.41 -30.87 -1.53
C ALA A 249 1.44 -31.46 -0.58
N ALA A 250 1.22 -32.70 -0.19
CA ALA A 250 2.06 -33.46 0.72
C ALA A 250 3.41 -33.81 0.10
#